data_26b058c5f8b87e629b7890b21c05294d
#
_entry.id   26b058c5f8b87e629b7890b21c05294d
#
_cell.length_a   1.000
_cell.length_b   1.000
_cell.length_c   1.000
_cell.angle_alpha   90.00
_cell.angle_beta   90.00
_cell.angle_gamma   90.00
#
_symmetry.space_group_name_H-M   'P 1'
#
loop_
_entity.id
_entity.type
_entity.pdbx_description
1 polymer ?
#
loop_
_entity_poly.entity_id
_entity_poly.type
_entity_poly.pdbx_seq_one_letter_code
_entity_poly.pdbx_strand_id
1 'polypeptide(L)'
;MSMQQTQVPDIDVSQVGPEEYDRILERVRGFHGYAAPGVVLGFFMVEAAKNALPEGIFYDALVETGWCLPDAVQMLTPCTIGNGWLRVRNFGIYAVSLFNKRTGEGVRVRLDPARLGPYPNIRAWLLKEKPKKDQDTPALMEEIRLAGASVCSITAIQVRPEHMEKRSKGAIALCPLCGDAYPAVHGKLCRPCRGESPFAEADEDEGAFTPMASANGPHLRLVPVHEAVGARLVHDMTRIEPGVSKGAAFVRGQIVEPGDVCRLQRMGRHNLYVAADDEDLSGWVHEDEAACAFAQALSGPGTRPVLPAREGKVNLEAEQDGLLVIDRDRLEAFNLVPDVMAATRRDGSLVKRGMRVAGTRAIPLHLRRELFGKALRLLDADTMGGTMGSPLVRVVPLKPAKIGILVTGTEVFQGLIEDKFAPVITRKALALGGSITRTLFAPDNAGQISDCVRSLLVAGSDIIITTAGMSVDPDDVTRRGLAGAGATDLLYGAPMLPGTMLLLGRIGSVRLIGVPACALFFQTTSLDIVLPRVMAGLEITRNDLARLGHGGMCMECKSCTFPKCPFSH
;
A
#
# COMPACT_ATOMS: atom_id res chain seq x y z
N MET A 1 6.54 32.40 13.26
CA MET A 1 5.54 33.37 13.83
C MET A 1 5.00 32.72 15.10
N SER A 2 5.36 33.28 16.27
CA SER A 2 4.88 32.82 17.59
C SER A 2 3.42 33.17 17.70
N MET A 3 2.54 32.17 17.85
CA MET A 3 1.14 32.44 18.25
C MET A 3 1.13 33.03 19.64
N GLN A 4 0.68 34.26 19.76
CA GLN A 4 0.33 34.88 21.05
C GLN A 4 -0.81 34.04 21.64
N GLN A 5 -0.56 33.42 22.78
CA GLN A 5 -1.58 32.75 23.59
C GLN A 5 -2.46 33.83 24.20
N THR A 6 -3.61 34.09 23.63
CA THR A 6 -4.66 34.88 24.25
C THR A 6 -5.21 34.04 25.40
N GLN A 7 -4.94 34.44 26.65
CA GLN A 7 -5.56 33.88 27.85
C GLN A 7 -7.05 34.21 27.82
N VAL A 8 -7.89 33.15 27.80
CA VAL A 8 -9.33 33.28 28.06
C VAL A 8 -9.51 33.55 29.57
N PRO A 9 -10.43 34.45 30.00
CA PRO A 9 -10.61 34.74 31.41
C PRO A 9 -10.91 33.50 32.22
N ASP A 10 -10.36 33.44 33.45
CA ASP A 10 -10.60 32.36 34.42
C ASP A 10 -12.10 32.27 34.72
N ILE A 11 -12.74 31.24 34.20
CA ILE A 11 -14.13 30.92 34.53
C ILE A 11 -14.11 30.09 35.81
N ASP A 12 -14.69 30.64 36.84
CA ASP A 12 -14.78 30.04 38.18
C ASP A 12 -15.72 28.81 38.15
N VAL A 13 -15.15 27.62 37.91
CA VAL A 13 -15.79 26.33 38.18
C VAL A 13 -15.27 25.83 39.52
N SER A 14 -15.30 26.70 40.52
CA SER A 14 -14.76 26.46 41.85
C SER A 14 -15.76 25.71 42.74
N GLN A 15 -15.28 24.61 43.32
CA GLN A 15 -15.79 23.91 44.50
C GLN A 15 -17.22 23.38 44.39
N VAL A 16 -17.31 22.20 43.82
CA VAL A 16 -18.54 21.37 43.90
C VAL A 16 -18.74 20.90 45.33
N GLY A 17 -19.93 21.18 45.89
CA GLY A 17 -20.31 20.68 47.23
C GLY A 17 -20.37 19.15 47.30
N PRO A 18 -20.29 18.55 48.50
CA PRO A 18 -20.26 17.10 48.62
C PRO A 18 -21.45 16.39 47.95
N GLU A 19 -22.67 16.90 48.13
CA GLU A 19 -23.89 16.30 47.51
C GLU A 19 -23.88 16.36 45.99
N GLU A 20 -23.34 17.42 45.38
CA GLU A 20 -23.24 17.54 43.94
C GLU A 20 -22.13 16.63 43.40
N TYR A 21 -21.04 16.49 44.15
CA TYR A 21 -19.96 15.58 43.80
C TYR A 21 -20.45 14.14 43.79
N ASP A 22 -21.28 13.73 44.79
CA ASP A 22 -21.88 12.39 44.83
C ASP A 22 -22.76 12.13 43.59
N ARG A 23 -23.55 13.12 43.16
CA ARG A 23 -24.31 13.03 41.89
C ARG A 23 -23.41 12.85 40.67
N ILE A 24 -22.27 13.51 40.64
CA ILE A 24 -21.28 13.32 39.58
C ILE A 24 -20.74 11.91 39.60
N LEU A 25 -20.39 11.38 40.79
CA LEU A 25 -19.89 10.02 40.93
C LEU A 25 -20.93 8.97 40.52
N GLU A 26 -22.20 9.17 40.86
CA GLU A 26 -23.30 8.29 40.43
C GLU A 26 -23.46 8.30 38.91
N ARG A 27 -23.42 9.47 38.30
CA ARG A 27 -23.52 9.62 36.85
C ARG A 27 -22.34 8.95 36.13
N VAL A 28 -21.13 9.09 36.64
CA VAL A 28 -19.93 8.43 36.12
C VAL A 28 -20.05 6.91 36.28
N ARG A 29 -20.52 6.38 37.44
CA ARG A 29 -20.75 4.95 37.63
C ARG A 29 -21.77 4.40 36.66
N GLY A 30 -22.87 5.13 36.42
CA GLY A 30 -23.93 4.72 35.50
C GLY A 30 -23.49 4.59 34.05
N PHE A 31 -22.50 5.40 33.62
CA PHE A 31 -21.99 5.40 32.25
C PHE A 31 -20.73 4.54 32.09
N HIS A 32 -19.73 4.72 32.96
CA HIS A 32 -18.40 4.10 32.84
C HIS A 32 -18.26 2.77 33.60
N GLY A 33 -19.28 2.41 34.43
CA GLY A 33 -19.31 1.20 35.26
C GLY A 33 -18.72 1.39 36.65
N TYR A 34 -17.80 2.32 36.86
CA TYR A 34 -17.26 2.70 38.18
C TYR A 34 -16.77 4.17 38.15
N ALA A 35 -16.61 4.78 39.32
CA ALA A 35 -16.15 6.17 39.43
C ALA A 35 -14.64 6.26 39.18
N ALA A 36 -14.23 6.19 37.92
CA ALA A 36 -12.83 6.32 37.53
C ALA A 36 -12.33 7.76 37.71
N PRO A 37 -11.18 7.99 38.37
CA PRO A 37 -10.62 9.34 38.59
C PRO A 37 -10.50 10.17 37.30
N GLY A 38 -10.08 9.52 36.21
CA GLY A 38 -9.96 10.21 34.91
C GLY A 38 -11.30 10.66 34.34
N VAL A 39 -12.40 9.88 34.49
CA VAL A 39 -13.72 10.34 34.02
C VAL A 39 -14.25 11.48 34.87
N VAL A 40 -14.05 11.41 36.20
CA VAL A 40 -14.47 12.47 37.13
C VAL A 40 -13.70 13.77 36.85
N LEU A 41 -12.39 13.69 36.65
CA LEU A 41 -11.60 14.87 36.25
C LEU A 41 -12.03 15.37 34.85
N GLY A 42 -12.30 14.46 33.93
CA GLY A 42 -12.85 14.78 32.60
C GLY A 42 -14.19 15.50 32.66
N PHE A 43 -15.02 15.20 33.67
CA PHE A 43 -16.27 15.94 33.93
C PHE A 43 -15.99 17.43 34.08
N PHE A 44 -15.09 17.80 34.99
CA PHE A 44 -14.73 19.21 35.19
C PHE A 44 -14.11 19.86 33.97
N MET A 45 -13.29 19.11 33.22
CA MET A 45 -12.68 19.60 31.99
C MET A 45 -13.71 19.91 30.91
N VAL A 46 -14.71 19.04 30.73
CA VAL A 46 -15.77 19.22 29.73
C VAL A 46 -16.69 20.37 30.11
N GLU A 47 -17.08 20.49 31.39
CA GLU A 47 -17.88 21.62 31.85
C GLU A 47 -17.11 22.95 31.69
N ALA A 48 -15.82 22.99 32.02
CA ALA A 48 -14.99 24.16 31.76
C ALA A 48 -14.93 24.50 30.25
N ALA A 49 -14.84 23.51 29.36
CA ALA A 49 -14.85 23.73 27.93
C ALA A 49 -16.19 24.28 27.42
N LYS A 50 -17.32 23.77 27.96
CA LYS A 50 -18.67 24.25 27.62
C LYS A 50 -18.86 25.69 28.06
N ASN A 51 -18.45 26.02 29.29
CA ASN A 51 -18.58 27.37 29.85
C ASN A 51 -17.71 28.40 29.14
N ALA A 52 -16.60 27.97 28.53
CA ALA A 52 -15.71 28.83 27.76
C ALA A 52 -16.17 29.04 26.29
N LEU A 53 -17.19 28.32 25.83
CA LEU A 53 -17.80 28.55 24.51
C LEU A 53 -18.95 29.53 24.60
N PRO A 54 -19.18 30.36 23.56
CA PRO A 54 -20.39 31.17 23.48
C PRO A 54 -21.67 30.33 23.47
N GLU A 55 -22.73 30.82 24.09
CA GLU A 55 -24.03 30.14 24.12
C GLU A 55 -24.61 29.91 22.71
N GLY A 56 -25.29 28.78 22.53
CA GLY A 56 -25.99 28.46 21.27
C GLY A 56 -25.11 27.98 20.13
N ILE A 57 -23.80 27.75 20.36
CA ILE A 57 -22.92 27.22 19.33
C ILE A 57 -23.13 25.71 19.13
N PHE A 58 -23.32 25.30 17.86
CA PHE A 58 -23.22 23.91 17.43
C PHE A 58 -21.75 23.50 17.37
N TYR A 59 -21.33 22.62 18.27
CA TYR A 59 -19.94 22.19 18.39
C TYR A 59 -19.73 20.71 18.14
N ASP A 60 -18.52 20.37 17.72
CA ASP A 60 -17.93 19.03 17.75
C ASP A 60 -16.88 18.98 18.87
N ALA A 61 -16.54 17.76 19.28
CA ALA A 61 -15.51 17.52 20.30
C ALA A 61 -14.31 16.76 19.70
N LEU A 62 -13.12 17.08 20.20
CA LEU A 62 -11.90 16.34 19.94
C LEU A 62 -11.20 16.06 21.26
N VAL A 63 -10.82 14.81 21.51
CA VAL A 63 -10.03 14.38 22.66
C VAL A 63 -8.68 13.86 22.23
N GLU A 64 -7.65 14.13 23.04
CA GLU A 64 -6.26 13.80 22.71
C GLU A 64 -5.75 12.55 23.45
N THR A 65 -6.67 11.80 24.07
CA THR A 65 -6.43 10.50 24.70
C THR A 65 -7.57 9.54 24.37
N GLY A 66 -7.25 8.26 24.31
CA GLY A 66 -8.25 7.19 24.15
C GLY A 66 -8.82 6.69 25.49
N TRP A 67 -8.35 7.19 26.66
CA TRP A 67 -8.75 6.71 27.99
C TRP A 67 -9.63 7.70 28.74
N CYS A 68 -10.68 7.21 29.39
CA CYS A 68 -11.56 7.95 30.31
C CYS A 68 -12.21 9.23 29.73
N LEU A 69 -11.44 10.12 29.15
CA LEU A 69 -11.91 11.44 28.70
C LEU A 69 -12.98 11.37 27.59
N PRO A 70 -12.92 10.42 26.61
CA PRO A 70 -14.03 10.23 25.66
C PRO A 70 -15.37 9.96 26.34
N ASP A 71 -15.37 9.24 27.45
CA ASP A 71 -16.60 8.91 28.19
C ASP A 71 -17.17 10.14 28.87
N ALA A 72 -16.33 11.00 29.46
CA ALA A 72 -16.77 12.26 30.03
C ALA A 72 -17.43 13.15 28.95
N VAL A 73 -16.87 13.23 27.74
CA VAL A 73 -17.47 14.00 26.64
C VAL A 73 -18.81 13.40 26.21
N GLN A 74 -18.90 12.08 26.05
CA GLN A 74 -20.14 11.41 25.63
C GLN A 74 -21.25 11.52 26.69
N MET A 75 -20.88 11.54 27.97
CA MET A 75 -21.81 11.67 29.06
C MET A 75 -22.38 13.10 29.20
N LEU A 76 -21.58 14.14 28.89
CA LEU A 76 -21.92 15.55 29.18
C LEU A 76 -22.34 16.35 27.94
N THR A 77 -22.14 15.83 26.75
CA THR A 77 -22.40 16.50 25.50
C THR A 77 -23.13 15.61 24.51
N PRO A 78 -23.77 16.15 23.46
CA PRO A 78 -24.31 15.34 22.39
C PRO A 78 -23.24 14.73 21.47
N CYS A 79 -21.96 14.98 21.74
CA CYS A 79 -20.85 14.50 20.92
C CYS A 79 -20.51 13.06 21.29
N THR A 80 -20.79 12.11 20.39
CA THR A 80 -20.46 10.70 20.58
C THR A 80 -19.55 10.21 19.46
N ILE A 81 -18.82 9.10 19.71
CA ILE A 81 -18.04 8.42 18.67
C ILE A 81 -18.98 7.93 17.57
N GLY A 82 -20.15 7.39 17.94
CA GLY A 82 -21.11 6.81 17.01
C GLY A 82 -21.75 7.81 16.04
N ASN A 83 -22.05 9.05 16.50
CA ASN A 83 -22.57 10.09 15.60
C ASN A 83 -21.48 10.88 14.85
N GLY A 84 -20.19 10.59 15.15
CA GLY A 84 -19.04 11.22 14.51
C GLY A 84 -18.79 12.67 14.95
N TRP A 85 -19.42 13.13 16.03
CA TRP A 85 -19.21 14.47 16.59
C TRP A 85 -18.11 14.49 17.65
N LEU A 86 -17.75 13.31 18.18
CA LEU A 86 -16.56 13.12 19.00
C LEU A 86 -15.46 12.46 18.16
N ARG A 87 -14.31 13.09 18.11
CA ARG A 87 -13.11 12.57 17.46
C ARG A 87 -12.03 12.29 18.50
N VAL A 88 -11.49 11.08 18.47
CA VAL A 88 -10.36 10.68 19.31
C VAL A 88 -9.08 10.75 18.49
N ARG A 89 -8.11 11.55 18.98
CA ARG A 89 -6.73 11.59 18.49
C ARG A 89 -5.82 11.19 19.64
N ASN A 90 -5.47 9.92 19.68
CA ASN A 90 -4.72 9.40 20.83
C ASN A 90 -3.24 9.83 20.78
N PHE A 91 -2.98 11.02 21.31
CA PHE A 91 -1.61 11.53 21.54
C PHE A 91 -1.11 11.19 22.95
N GLY A 92 -1.93 10.56 23.79
CA GLY A 92 -1.62 10.34 25.20
C GLY A 92 -1.72 11.58 26.06
N ILE A 93 -2.24 12.71 25.54
CA ILE A 93 -2.38 13.97 26.25
C ILE A 93 -3.79 14.06 26.84
N TYR A 94 -3.88 14.40 28.13
CA TYR A 94 -5.16 14.56 28.82
C TYR A 94 -5.76 15.94 28.49
N ALA A 95 -6.40 16.02 27.32
CA ALA A 95 -6.96 17.26 26.78
C ALA A 95 -8.23 17.00 25.98
N VAL A 96 -9.19 17.94 26.08
CA VAL A 96 -10.44 17.99 25.33
C VAL A 96 -10.57 19.35 24.66
N SER A 97 -11.06 19.35 23.43
CA SER A 97 -11.40 20.55 22.67
C SER A 97 -12.86 20.50 22.28
N LEU A 98 -13.57 21.60 22.45
CA LEU A 98 -14.89 21.84 21.88
C LEU A 98 -14.77 22.99 20.87
N PHE A 99 -15.32 22.82 19.67
CA PHE A 99 -15.16 23.81 18.60
C PHE A 99 -16.40 23.88 17.70
N ASN A 100 -16.65 25.08 17.18
CA ASN A 100 -17.73 25.33 16.23
C ASN A 100 -17.57 24.46 14.97
N LYS A 101 -18.59 23.69 14.63
CA LYS A 101 -18.59 22.79 13.45
C LYS A 101 -18.37 23.49 12.12
N ARG A 102 -18.66 24.78 12.02
CA ARG A 102 -18.59 25.52 10.75
C ARG A 102 -17.28 26.29 10.63
N THR A 103 -16.86 26.95 11.70
CA THR A 103 -15.67 27.84 11.68
C THR A 103 -14.40 27.14 12.17
N GLY A 104 -14.51 26.10 13.01
CA GLY A 104 -13.38 25.45 13.65
C GLY A 104 -12.81 26.23 14.84
N GLU A 105 -13.38 27.41 15.14
CA GLU A 105 -13.01 28.18 16.33
C GLU A 105 -13.52 27.49 17.58
N GLY A 106 -12.73 27.45 18.63
CA GLY A 106 -13.10 26.76 19.85
C GLY A 106 -12.10 26.92 20.97
N VAL A 107 -12.25 26.07 21.96
CA VAL A 107 -11.40 26.06 23.15
C VAL A 107 -10.81 24.68 23.37
N ARG A 108 -9.58 24.65 23.87
CA ARG A 108 -8.88 23.44 24.29
C ARG A 108 -8.62 23.53 25.79
N VAL A 109 -9.13 22.56 26.52
CA VAL A 109 -8.90 22.39 27.95
C VAL A 109 -7.96 21.22 28.15
N ARG A 110 -6.82 21.43 28.79
CA ARG A 110 -5.85 20.40 29.11
C ARG A 110 -5.53 20.40 30.60
N LEU A 111 -5.24 19.25 31.14
CA LEU A 111 -4.67 19.14 32.48
C LEU A 111 -3.26 19.77 32.44
N ASP A 112 -3.01 20.72 33.35
CA ASP A 112 -1.78 21.50 33.34
C ASP A 112 -0.82 21.07 34.46
N PRO A 113 0.31 20.40 34.13
CA PRO A 113 1.26 19.96 35.14
C PRO A 113 1.80 21.08 36.02
N ALA A 114 1.87 22.31 35.52
CA ALA A 114 2.32 23.45 36.30
C ALA A 114 1.35 23.87 37.43
N ARG A 115 0.08 23.49 37.32
CA ARG A 115 -0.98 23.78 38.30
C ARG A 115 -1.18 22.66 39.33
N LEU A 116 -0.43 21.56 39.23
CA LEU A 116 -0.57 20.37 40.09
C LEU A 116 0.25 20.44 41.39
N GLY A 117 0.98 21.53 41.66
CA GLY A 117 1.77 21.65 42.89
C GLY A 117 0.97 21.42 44.19
N PRO A 118 -0.23 22.00 44.34
CA PRO A 118 -1.07 21.78 45.51
C PRO A 118 -1.76 20.42 45.60
N TYR A 119 -1.71 19.60 44.51
CA TYR A 119 -2.47 18.36 44.33
C TYR A 119 -1.56 17.17 44.03
N PRO A 120 -0.79 16.67 45.02
CA PRO A 120 0.24 15.65 44.79
C PRO A 120 -0.32 14.31 44.29
N ASN A 121 -1.55 13.90 44.66
CA ASN A 121 -2.13 12.67 44.19
C ASN A 121 -2.60 12.76 42.72
N ILE A 122 -3.15 13.91 42.28
CA ILE A 122 -3.46 14.16 40.87
C ILE A 122 -2.18 14.14 40.05
N ARG A 123 -1.12 14.78 40.56
CA ARG A 123 0.19 14.81 39.91
C ARG A 123 0.77 13.40 39.76
N ALA A 124 0.82 12.63 40.85
CA ALA A 124 1.33 11.27 40.85
C ALA A 124 0.53 10.34 39.91
N TRP A 125 -0.80 10.54 39.84
CA TRP A 125 -1.66 9.82 38.92
C TRP A 125 -1.40 10.18 37.46
N LEU A 126 -1.31 11.46 37.12
CA LEU A 126 -1.07 11.94 35.75
C LEU A 126 0.30 11.54 35.23
N LEU A 127 1.35 11.79 36.03
CA LEU A 127 2.75 11.58 35.64
C LEU A 127 3.23 10.14 35.87
N LYS A 128 2.34 9.24 36.39
CA LYS A 128 2.66 7.85 36.73
C LYS A 128 3.83 7.71 37.70
N GLU A 129 3.96 8.64 38.64
CA GLU A 129 5.04 8.64 39.65
C GLU A 129 4.93 7.44 40.60
N LYS A 130 3.74 6.84 40.71
CA LYS A 130 3.48 5.62 41.50
C LYS A 130 2.74 4.57 40.67
N PRO A 131 3.02 3.28 40.84
CA PRO A 131 2.20 2.19 40.28
C PRO A 131 0.74 2.31 40.74
N LYS A 132 -0.21 1.87 39.89
CA LYS A 132 -1.66 1.98 40.17
C LYS A 132 -2.05 1.35 41.52
N LYS A 133 -1.42 0.25 41.92
CA LYS A 133 -1.67 -0.47 43.20
C LYS A 133 -1.24 0.33 44.42
N ASP A 134 -0.33 1.28 44.28
CA ASP A 134 0.27 2.10 45.37
C ASP A 134 -0.32 3.52 45.37
N GLN A 135 -1.35 3.78 44.57
CA GLN A 135 -2.07 5.06 44.54
C GLN A 135 -3.19 5.07 45.59
N ASP A 136 -3.24 6.13 46.38
CA ASP A 136 -4.35 6.39 47.31
C ASP A 136 -5.54 6.96 46.51
N THR A 137 -6.45 6.06 46.09
CA THR A 137 -7.61 6.44 45.29
C THR A 137 -8.58 7.36 46.03
N PRO A 138 -8.92 7.12 47.35
CA PRO A 138 -9.72 8.06 48.12
C PRO A 138 -9.14 9.48 48.19
N ALA A 139 -7.85 9.62 48.48
CA ALA A 139 -7.17 10.91 48.54
C ALA A 139 -7.12 11.57 47.15
N LEU A 140 -6.88 10.81 46.07
CA LEU A 140 -6.95 11.29 44.70
C LEU A 140 -8.33 11.84 44.35
N MET A 141 -9.40 11.14 44.70
CA MET A 141 -10.77 11.56 44.41
C MET A 141 -11.15 12.82 45.19
N GLU A 142 -10.68 12.97 46.42
CA GLU A 142 -10.88 14.18 47.19
C GLU A 142 -10.09 15.36 46.62
N GLU A 143 -8.83 15.14 46.20
CA GLU A 143 -8.10 16.20 45.51
C GLU A 143 -8.80 16.63 44.22
N ILE A 144 -9.37 15.68 43.42
CA ILE A 144 -10.13 16.02 42.22
C ILE A 144 -11.37 16.86 42.57
N ARG A 145 -12.08 16.54 43.65
CA ARG A 145 -13.23 17.31 44.12
C ARG A 145 -12.84 18.73 44.48
N LEU A 146 -11.75 18.91 45.23
CA LEU A 146 -11.25 20.22 45.67
C LEU A 146 -10.64 21.04 44.53
N ALA A 147 -9.98 20.35 43.61
CA ALA A 147 -9.31 21.00 42.47
C ALA A 147 -10.31 21.47 41.40
N GLY A 148 -11.34 20.65 41.12
CA GLY A 148 -12.27 20.92 40.04
C GLY A 148 -11.55 21.22 38.72
N ALA A 149 -11.90 22.30 38.05
CA ALA A 149 -11.27 22.77 36.83
C ALA A 149 -10.00 23.60 37.05
N SER A 150 -9.64 23.96 38.29
CA SER A 150 -8.49 24.85 38.58
C SER A 150 -7.14 24.29 38.13
N VAL A 151 -7.04 22.98 38.03
CA VAL A 151 -5.85 22.26 37.53
C VAL A 151 -5.73 22.25 36.01
N CYS A 152 -6.68 22.84 35.31
CA CYS A 152 -6.69 22.90 33.85
C CYS A 152 -6.21 24.23 33.32
N SER A 153 -5.63 24.24 32.14
CA SER A 153 -5.43 25.45 31.32
C SER A 153 -6.39 25.41 30.14
N ILE A 154 -6.96 26.59 29.84
CA ILE A 154 -7.90 26.80 28.74
C ILE A 154 -7.21 27.70 27.71
N THR A 155 -7.22 27.28 26.45
CA THR A 155 -6.64 28.05 25.34
C THR A 155 -7.62 28.11 24.17
N ALA A 156 -7.72 29.28 23.54
CA ALA A 156 -8.44 29.40 22.28
C ALA A 156 -7.71 28.64 21.18
N ILE A 157 -8.47 27.98 20.31
CA ILE A 157 -7.92 27.17 19.20
C ILE A 157 -8.65 27.44 17.90
N GLN A 158 -7.95 27.15 16.80
CA GLN A 158 -8.51 27.03 15.46
C GLN A 158 -8.25 25.60 14.95
N VAL A 159 -9.29 24.81 14.80
CA VAL A 159 -9.18 23.44 14.27
C VAL A 159 -9.00 23.50 12.75
N ARG A 160 -8.06 22.73 12.24
CA ARG A 160 -7.78 22.67 10.80
C ARG A 160 -8.93 22.00 10.04
N PRO A 161 -9.25 22.46 8.80
CA PRO A 161 -10.37 21.92 8.00
C PRO A 161 -10.35 20.39 7.86
N GLU A 162 -9.17 19.79 7.65
CA GLU A 162 -9.04 18.33 7.51
C GLU A 162 -9.49 17.53 8.75
N HIS A 163 -9.59 18.20 9.90
CA HIS A 163 -10.08 17.61 11.14
C HIS A 163 -11.55 17.96 11.45
N MET A 164 -12.17 18.80 10.62
CA MET A 164 -13.57 19.19 10.75
C MET A 164 -14.49 18.36 9.84
N GLU A 165 -13.97 17.87 8.70
CA GLU A 165 -14.74 17.13 7.73
C GLU A 165 -15.32 15.82 8.30
N LYS A 166 -16.60 15.57 8.00
CA LYS A 166 -17.19 14.24 8.23
C LYS A 166 -16.55 13.26 7.28
N ARG A 167 -15.87 12.26 7.79
CA ARG A 167 -15.38 11.16 6.99
C ARG A 167 -16.58 10.37 6.47
N SER A 168 -16.88 10.52 5.19
CA SER A 168 -17.77 9.59 4.49
C SER A 168 -17.10 8.23 4.42
N LYS A 169 -17.87 7.16 4.66
CA LYS A 169 -17.38 5.79 4.41
C LYS A 169 -17.14 5.53 2.92
N GLY A 170 -17.69 6.40 2.04
CA GLY A 170 -17.65 6.22 0.61
C GLY A 170 -18.47 5.01 0.15
N ALA A 171 -18.11 4.45 -0.99
CA ALA A 171 -18.67 3.20 -1.48
C ALA A 171 -18.29 2.04 -0.55
N ILE A 172 -19.21 1.09 -0.39
CA ILE A 172 -18.98 -0.15 0.36
C ILE A 172 -18.72 -1.27 -0.64
N ALA A 173 -17.67 -2.03 -0.40
CA ALA A 173 -17.32 -3.23 -1.15
C ALA A 173 -17.39 -4.46 -0.25
N LEU A 174 -17.52 -5.64 -0.84
CA LEU A 174 -17.37 -6.91 -0.15
C LEU A 174 -15.91 -7.36 -0.25
N CYS A 175 -15.34 -7.76 0.88
CA CYS A 175 -13.97 -8.27 0.89
C CYS A 175 -13.90 -9.65 0.21
N PRO A 176 -13.06 -9.83 -0.81
CA PRO A 176 -12.98 -11.10 -1.52
C PRO A 176 -12.36 -12.22 -0.68
N LEU A 177 -11.69 -11.91 0.44
CA LEU A 177 -11.10 -12.91 1.33
C LEU A 177 -12.07 -13.38 2.41
N CYS A 178 -12.70 -12.45 3.15
CA CYS A 178 -13.56 -12.79 4.29
C CYS A 178 -15.06 -12.61 4.01
N GLY A 179 -15.43 -11.96 2.90
CA GLY A 179 -16.83 -11.66 2.58
C GLY A 179 -17.42 -10.45 3.30
N ASP A 180 -16.70 -9.84 4.24
CA ASP A 180 -17.19 -8.69 5.01
C ASP A 180 -17.35 -7.44 4.15
N ALA A 181 -18.41 -6.69 4.43
CA ALA A 181 -18.63 -5.38 3.83
C ALA A 181 -17.72 -4.32 4.46
N TYR A 182 -16.95 -3.61 3.66
CA TYR A 182 -15.99 -2.61 4.13
C TYR A 182 -15.96 -1.38 3.22
N PRO A 183 -15.47 -0.20 3.72
CA PRO A 183 -15.31 0.98 2.90
C PRO A 183 -14.28 0.75 1.78
N ALA A 184 -14.69 0.88 0.53
CA ALA A 184 -13.84 0.67 -0.65
C ALA A 184 -12.61 1.59 -0.69
N VAL A 185 -12.66 2.74 0.00
CA VAL A 185 -11.53 3.66 0.18
C VAL A 185 -10.34 3.02 0.93
N HIS A 186 -10.56 1.93 1.64
CA HIS A 186 -9.48 1.18 2.31
C HIS A 186 -8.64 0.32 1.35
N GLY A 187 -8.97 0.26 0.07
CA GLY A 187 -8.26 -0.52 -0.93
C GLY A 187 -9.03 -1.76 -1.37
N LYS A 188 -8.36 -2.71 -2.01
CA LYS A 188 -8.98 -3.92 -2.59
C LYS A 188 -9.34 -5.01 -1.57
N LEU A 189 -8.78 -4.94 -0.37
CA LEU A 189 -9.07 -5.83 0.76
C LEU A 189 -9.47 -5.02 1.98
N CYS A 190 -10.29 -5.61 2.87
CA CYS A 190 -10.57 -5.00 4.17
C CYS A 190 -9.28 -4.95 5.01
N ARG A 191 -9.23 -4.02 5.97
CA ARG A 191 -8.07 -3.82 6.83
C ARG A 191 -7.67 -5.09 7.63
N PRO A 192 -8.61 -5.84 8.24
CA PRO A 192 -8.28 -7.10 8.88
C PRO A 192 -7.55 -8.09 7.96
N CYS A 193 -8.04 -8.28 6.73
CA CYS A 193 -7.40 -9.17 5.76
C CYS A 193 -6.05 -8.68 5.22
N ARG A 194 -5.67 -7.43 5.51
CA ARG A 194 -4.34 -6.88 5.26
C ARG A 194 -3.39 -6.99 6.46
N GLY A 195 -3.75 -7.77 7.47
CA GLY A 195 -2.94 -7.96 8.66
C GLY A 195 -3.22 -6.97 9.81
N GLU A 196 -4.27 -6.12 9.69
CA GLU A 196 -4.67 -5.19 10.75
C GLU A 196 -5.75 -5.81 11.69
N SER A 197 -5.99 -7.14 11.60
CA SER A 197 -6.91 -7.83 12.52
C SER A 197 -6.37 -7.79 13.95
N PRO A 198 -7.20 -7.39 14.93
CA PRO A 198 -6.82 -7.50 16.34
C PRO A 198 -7.02 -8.92 16.89
N PHE A 199 -7.61 -9.82 16.11
CA PHE A 199 -7.88 -11.19 16.51
C PHE A 199 -6.73 -12.08 16.07
N ALA A 200 -6.24 -12.94 16.97
CA ALA A 200 -5.47 -14.10 16.55
C ALA A 200 -6.38 -14.96 15.68
N GLU A 201 -5.86 -15.48 14.56
CA GLU A 201 -6.53 -16.61 13.90
C GLU A 201 -6.66 -17.68 14.98
N ALA A 202 -7.85 -18.22 15.16
CA ALA A 202 -8.04 -19.31 16.09
C ALA A 202 -7.16 -20.46 15.56
N ASP A 203 -6.00 -20.65 16.18
CA ASP A 203 -5.25 -21.87 16.04
C ASP A 203 -6.15 -22.97 16.62
N GLU A 204 -6.74 -23.74 15.74
CA GLU A 204 -7.20 -25.07 16.11
C GLU A 204 -5.94 -25.84 16.49
N ASP A 205 -5.67 -25.95 17.81
CA ASP A 205 -4.51 -26.54 18.49
C ASP A 205 -3.35 -25.59 18.88
N GLU A 206 -3.50 -24.90 20.01
CA GLU A 206 -2.37 -24.51 20.85
C GLU A 206 -1.77 -25.80 21.47
N GLY A 207 -0.66 -26.31 20.93
CA GLY A 207 0.03 -27.35 21.66
C GLY A 207 1.21 -28.07 21.03
N ALA A 208 1.61 -27.79 19.81
CA ALA A 208 2.87 -28.34 19.29
C ALA A 208 3.45 -27.42 18.23
N PHE A 209 4.76 -27.20 18.28
CA PHE A 209 5.53 -26.78 17.13
C PHE A 209 5.22 -27.79 15.99
N THR A 210 4.26 -27.45 15.16
CA THR A 210 3.89 -28.30 14.04
C THR A 210 5.00 -28.17 13.01
N PRO A 211 5.71 -29.25 12.67
CA PRO A 211 6.64 -29.24 11.54
C PRO A 211 5.86 -28.77 10.31
N MET A 212 6.35 -27.72 9.64
CA MET A 212 5.77 -27.22 8.41
C MET A 212 5.35 -28.38 7.51
N ALA A 213 4.13 -28.35 7.03
CA ALA A 213 3.60 -29.08 5.89
C ALA A 213 3.01 -30.48 6.08
N SER A 214 2.99 -31.13 7.24
CA SER A 214 2.41 -32.47 7.31
C SER A 214 1.10 -32.63 8.08
N ALA A 215 0.66 -31.64 8.85
CA ALA A 215 -0.53 -31.79 9.72
C ALA A 215 -1.88 -31.56 9.02
N ASN A 216 -1.92 -31.04 7.78
CA ASN A 216 -3.16 -30.68 7.07
C ASN A 216 -3.24 -31.25 5.65
N GLY A 217 -2.61 -32.34 5.38
CA GLY A 217 -2.80 -33.09 4.13
C GLY A 217 -3.84 -34.20 4.30
N PRO A 218 -4.39 -34.75 3.20
CA PRO A 218 -5.12 -36.01 3.25
C PRO A 218 -4.21 -37.08 3.88
N HIS A 219 -4.77 -38.03 4.61
CA HIS A 219 -4.00 -39.06 5.28
C HIS A 219 -3.39 -40.02 4.28
N LEU A 220 -2.36 -39.56 3.56
CA LEU A 220 -1.62 -40.41 2.62
C LEU A 220 -0.87 -41.48 3.40
N ARG A 221 -1.06 -42.71 3.02
CA ARG A 221 -0.36 -43.85 3.62
C ARG A 221 1.13 -43.77 3.26
N LEU A 222 1.99 -43.67 4.27
CA LEU A 222 3.43 -43.78 4.11
C LEU A 222 3.83 -45.25 4.09
N VAL A 223 4.45 -45.70 3.00
CA VAL A 223 4.84 -47.09 2.79
C VAL A 223 6.34 -47.17 2.51
N PRO A 224 7.07 -48.09 3.16
CA PRO A 224 8.45 -48.38 2.77
C PRO A 224 8.55 -48.79 1.30
N VAL A 225 9.59 -48.33 0.59
CA VAL A 225 9.72 -48.52 -0.86
C VAL A 225 9.62 -50.02 -1.27
N HIS A 226 10.14 -50.95 -0.44
CA HIS A 226 10.11 -52.37 -0.72
C HIS A 226 8.70 -52.97 -0.60
N GLU A 227 7.79 -52.31 0.12
CA GLU A 227 6.39 -52.69 0.26
C GLU A 227 5.48 -51.98 -0.78
N ALA A 228 6.03 -50.98 -1.49
CA ALA A 228 5.26 -50.18 -2.43
C ALA A 228 5.12 -50.78 -3.82
N VAL A 229 5.64 -51.98 -4.05
CA VAL A 229 5.50 -52.66 -5.35
C VAL A 229 4.03 -52.93 -5.66
N GLY A 230 3.59 -52.52 -6.86
CA GLY A 230 2.19 -52.54 -7.27
C GLY A 230 1.38 -51.28 -6.90
N ALA A 231 1.88 -50.43 -6.00
CA ALA A 231 1.22 -49.18 -5.66
C ALA A 231 1.41 -48.11 -6.75
N ARG A 232 0.44 -47.18 -6.85
CA ARG A 232 0.52 -46.00 -7.74
C ARG A 232 1.17 -44.83 -7.03
N LEU A 233 2.12 -44.20 -7.71
CA LEU A 233 2.76 -42.97 -7.21
C LEU A 233 1.76 -41.81 -7.23
N VAL A 234 1.70 -41.04 -6.13
CA VAL A 234 0.80 -39.90 -5.98
C VAL A 234 1.39 -38.56 -6.45
N HIS A 235 2.69 -38.52 -6.74
CA HIS A 235 3.39 -37.33 -7.23
C HIS A 235 4.61 -37.69 -8.08
N ASP A 236 5.11 -36.69 -8.83
CA ASP A 236 6.35 -36.81 -9.59
C ASP A 236 7.56 -36.89 -8.65
N MET A 237 8.53 -37.75 -8.95
CA MET A 237 9.78 -37.85 -8.21
C MET A 237 10.95 -37.42 -9.06
N THR A 238 11.58 -36.34 -8.66
CA THR A 238 12.72 -35.75 -9.34
C THR A 238 14.00 -36.43 -8.96
N ARG A 239 14.81 -36.81 -9.98
CA ARG A 239 16.23 -37.11 -9.81
C ARG A 239 17.06 -35.85 -10.08
N ILE A 240 17.94 -35.55 -9.17
CA ILE A 240 18.89 -34.42 -9.29
C ILE A 240 20.30 -35.01 -9.32
N GLU A 241 21.00 -34.83 -10.43
CA GLU A 241 22.44 -35.06 -10.56
C GLU A 241 23.12 -33.70 -10.69
N PRO A 242 23.79 -33.21 -9.62
CA PRO A 242 24.39 -31.88 -9.64
C PRO A 242 25.32 -31.71 -10.86
N GLY A 243 25.07 -30.63 -11.63
CA GLY A 243 25.85 -30.31 -12.84
C GLY A 243 25.57 -31.16 -14.07
N VAL A 244 24.74 -32.18 -14.00
CA VAL A 244 24.47 -33.13 -15.12
C VAL A 244 23.02 -33.05 -15.56
N SER A 245 22.07 -33.40 -14.69
CA SER A 245 20.66 -33.41 -15.05
C SER A 245 19.72 -33.17 -13.86
N LYS A 246 18.54 -32.64 -14.18
CA LYS A 246 17.40 -32.57 -13.27
C LYS A 246 16.13 -32.88 -14.04
N GLY A 247 15.34 -33.85 -13.58
CA GLY A 247 14.05 -34.19 -14.20
C GLY A 247 13.30 -35.27 -13.42
N ALA A 248 12.00 -35.42 -13.74
CA ALA A 248 11.19 -36.49 -13.17
C ALA A 248 11.73 -37.85 -13.60
N ALA A 249 12.18 -38.64 -12.63
CA ALA A 249 12.60 -40.03 -12.85
C ALA A 249 11.43 -41.01 -12.76
N PHE A 250 10.39 -40.61 -12.04
CA PHE A 250 9.11 -41.28 -11.90
C PHE A 250 8.00 -40.25 -11.99
N VAL A 251 6.89 -40.63 -12.60
CA VAL A 251 5.75 -39.72 -12.80
C VAL A 251 4.55 -40.18 -11.98
N ARG A 252 3.69 -39.24 -11.61
CA ARG A 252 2.42 -39.49 -10.96
C ARG A 252 1.60 -40.54 -11.73
N GLY A 253 0.97 -41.45 -10.98
CA GLY A 253 0.16 -42.51 -11.55
C GLY A 253 0.96 -43.72 -12.05
N GLN A 254 2.30 -43.64 -12.10
CA GLN A 254 3.15 -44.79 -12.44
C GLN A 254 3.03 -45.86 -11.34
N ILE A 255 2.91 -47.10 -11.76
CA ILE A 255 2.92 -48.25 -10.85
C ILE A 255 4.37 -48.61 -10.54
N VAL A 256 4.67 -48.78 -9.25
CA VAL A 256 6.01 -49.19 -8.80
C VAL A 256 6.25 -50.64 -9.14
N GLU A 257 7.25 -50.89 -9.96
CA GLU A 257 7.67 -52.25 -10.33
C GLU A 257 8.80 -52.75 -9.41
N PRO A 258 9.03 -54.08 -9.31
CA PRO A 258 10.11 -54.63 -8.49
C PRO A 258 11.49 -54.03 -8.79
N GLY A 259 11.77 -53.74 -10.09
CA GLY A 259 13.02 -53.11 -10.53
C GLY A 259 13.19 -51.64 -10.12
N ASP A 260 12.11 -50.98 -9.78
CA ASP A 260 12.12 -49.57 -9.39
C ASP A 260 12.58 -49.38 -7.95
N VAL A 261 12.43 -50.36 -7.07
CA VAL A 261 12.83 -50.31 -5.67
C VAL A 261 14.29 -49.87 -5.54
N CYS A 262 15.21 -50.53 -6.25
CA CYS A 262 16.63 -50.17 -6.22
C CYS A 262 16.91 -48.77 -6.80
N ARG A 263 16.14 -48.33 -7.82
CA ARG A 263 16.28 -47.00 -8.42
C ARG A 263 15.82 -45.91 -7.45
N LEU A 264 14.70 -46.09 -6.77
CA LEU A 264 14.16 -45.21 -5.75
C LEU A 264 15.12 -45.10 -4.57
N GLN A 265 15.64 -46.19 -4.06
CA GLN A 265 16.63 -46.21 -2.98
C GLN A 265 17.93 -45.46 -3.36
N ARG A 266 18.43 -45.64 -4.59
CA ARG A 266 19.60 -44.87 -5.10
C ARG A 266 19.34 -43.39 -5.21
N MET A 267 18.07 -42.96 -5.33
CA MET A 267 17.65 -41.57 -5.28
C MET A 267 17.42 -41.09 -3.84
N GLY A 268 17.74 -41.90 -2.83
CA GLY A 268 17.53 -41.57 -1.42
C GLY A 268 16.08 -41.65 -0.93
N ARG A 269 15.22 -42.36 -1.71
CA ARG A 269 13.81 -42.55 -1.34
C ARG A 269 13.66 -43.91 -0.63
N HIS A 270 13.36 -43.84 0.67
CA HIS A 270 13.16 -45.02 1.50
C HIS A 270 11.68 -45.28 1.79
N ASN A 271 10.85 -44.25 1.69
CA ASN A 271 9.41 -44.30 1.88
C ASN A 271 8.71 -43.57 0.74
N LEU A 272 7.49 -43.97 0.42
CA LEU A 272 6.62 -43.38 -0.59
C LEU A 272 5.26 -43.09 -0.01
N TYR A 273 4.65 -41.99 -0.47
CA TYR A 273 3.23 -41.79 -0.27
C TYR A 273 2.45 -42.55 -1.32
N VAL A 274 1.47 -43.33 -0.88
CA VAL A 274 0.53 -44.03 -1.73
C VAL A 274 -0.89 -43.64 -1.37
N ALA A 275 -1.80 -43.61 -2.36
CA ALA A 275 -3.21 -43.35 -2.09
C ALA A 275 -3.77 -44.48 -1.23
N ALA A 276 -4.55 -44.17 -0.21
CA ALA A 276 -5.36 -45.13 0.49
C ALA A 276 -6.61 -45.41 -0.35
N ASP A 277 -7.04 -46.69 -0.42
CA ASP A 277 -8.15 -47.12 -1.31
C ASP A 277 -9.51 -46.47 -0.95
N ASP A 278 -9.69 -45.96 0.28
CA ASP A 278 -10.94 -45.40 0.81
C ASP A 278 -10.84 -43.90 1.21
N GLU A 279 -9.86 -43.14 0.72
CA GLU A 279 -9.66 -41.77 1.18
C GLU A 279 -10.56 -40.76 0.44
N ASP A 280 -11.37 -40.00 1.17
CA ASP A 280 -12.16 -38.89 0.62
C ASP A 280 -11.26 -37.69 0.32
N LEU A 281 -10.87 -37.54 -0.92
CA LEU A 281 -10.12 -36.40 -1.43
C LEU A 281 -11.01 -35.23 -1.89
N SER A 282 -12.31 -35.26 -1.66
CA SER A 282 -13.26 -34.22 -2.10
C SER A 282 -12.94 -32.85 -1.53
N GLY A 283 -12.39 -32.81 -0.29
CA GLY A 283 -11.92 -31.58 0.38
C GLY A 283 -10.57 -31.05 -0.11
N TRP A 284 -9.91 -31.73 -1.04
CA TRP A 284 -8.55 -31.44 -1.46
C TRP A 284 -8.42 -31.25 -2.97
N VAL A 285 -7.37 -30.55 -3.39
CA VAL A 285 -6.99 -30.33 -4.79
C VAL A 285 -5.53 -30.68 -4.94
N HIS A 286 -5.20 -31.54 -5.91
CA HIS A 286 -3.81 -31.93 -6.16
C HIS A 286 -2.96 -30.73 -6.64
N GLU A 287 -1.66 -30.70 -6.30
CA GLU A 287 -0.75 -29.61 -6.63
C GLU A 287 -0.73 -29.28 -8.13
N ASP A 288 -0.77 -30.29 -9.03
CA ASP A 288 -0.77 -30.06 -10.47
C ASP A 288 -2.07 -29.38 -10.95
N GLU A 289 -3.22 -29.84 -10.44
CA GLU A 289 -4.52 -29.23 -10.75
C GLU A 289 -4.57 -27.79 -10.27
N ALA A 290 -4.14 -27.54 -9.04
CA ALA A 290 -4.08 -26.21 -8.47
C ALA A 290 -3.13 -25.29 -9.27
N ALA A 291 -1.93 -25.77 -9.61
CA ALA A 291 -0.97 -25.01 -10.40
C ALA A 291 -1.49 -24.66 -11.79
N CYS A 292 -2.17 -25.61 -12.47
CA CYS A 292 -2.77 -25.37 -13.78
C CYS A 292 -3.89 -24.31 -13.69
N ALA A 293 -4.79 -24.44 -12.71
CA ALA A 293 -5.88 -23.49 -12.52
C ALA A 293 -5.36 -22.08 -12.16
N PHE A 294 -4.39 -21.99 -11.26
CA PHE A 294 -3.77 -20.71 -10.91
C PHE A 294 -3.07 -20.06 -12.11
N ALA A 295 -2.32 -20.85 -12.89
CA ALA A 295 -1.62 -20.33 -14.06
C ALA A 295 -2.59 -19.82 -15.14
N GLN A 296 -3.71 -20.49 -15.34
CA GLN A 296 -4.77 -20.03 -16.25
C GLN A 296 -5.40 -18.72 -15.75
N ALA A 297 -5.75 -18.64 -14.47
CA ALA A 297 -6.37 -17.46 -13.88
C ALA A 297 -5.40 -16.26 -13.78
N LEU A 298 -4.10 -16.50 -13.59
CA LEU A 298 -3.06 -15.47 -13.61
C LEU A 298 -2.84 -14.90 -15.01
N SER A 299 -3.02 -15.72 -16.04
CA SER A 299 -2.62 -15.43 -17.43
C SER A 299 -3.60 -14.46 -18.09
N GLY A 300 -3.09 -13.43 -18.71
CA GLY A 300 -3.85 -12.44 -19.47
C GLY A 300 -3.28 -12.21 -20.87
N PRO A 301 -3.81 -11.21 -21.59
CA PRO A 301 -3.38 -10.91 -22.96
C PRO A 301 -1.86 -10.84 -23.10
N GLY A 302 -1.31 -11.53 -24.09
CA GLY A 302 0.12 -11.60 -24.37
C GLY A 302 0.92 -12.53 -23.45
N THR A 303 0.24 -13.33 -22.61
CA THR A 303 0.86 -14.38 -21.81
C THR A 303 0.13 -15.71 -21.98
N ARG A 304 0.83 -16.82 -21.79
CA ARG A 304 0.24 -18.16 -21.81
C ARG A 304 0.85 -19.05 -20.72
N PRO A 305 0.07 -19.96 -20.12
CA PRO A 305 0.60 -20.99 -19.26
C PRO A 305 1.31 -22.07 -20.07
N VAL A 306 2.41 -22.59 -19.55
CA VAL A 306 3.15 -23.72 -20.14
C VAL A 306 2.67 -25.01 -19.49
N LEU A 307 1.71 -25.62 -20.12
CA LEU A 307 1.09 -26.88 -19.66
C LEU A 307 1.75 -28.11 -20.28
N PRO A 308 1.66 -29.28 -19.64
CA PRO A 308 1.09 -29.55 -18.32
C PRO A 308 1.99 -29.06 -17.17
N ALA A 309 1.47 -29.11 -15.94
CA ALA A 309 2.27 -28.86 -14.73
C ALA A 309 3.46 -29.86 -14.69
N ARG A 310 4.56 -29.42 -14.11
CA ARG A 310 5.74 -30.26 -13.84
C ARG A 310 6.18 -30.02 -12.40
N GLU A 311 6.26 -31.09 -11.63
CA GLU A 311 6.63 -31.05 -10.22
C GLU A 311 5.73 -30.03 -9.44
N GLY A 312 4.42 -30.06 -9.65
CA GLY A 312 3.45 -29.14 -9.03
C GLY A 312 3.57 -27.67 -9.47
N LYS A 313 4.30 -27.37 -10.55
CA LYS A 313 4.58 -26.01 -10.99
C LYS A 313 4.16 -25.77 -12.44
N VAL A 314 3.58 -24.61 -12.71
CA VAL A 314 3.32 -24.08 -14.05
C VAL A 314 4.01 -22.72 -14.21
N ASN A 315 4.71 -22.53 -15.33
CA ASN A 315 5.28 -21.23 -15.70
C ASN A 315 4.36 -20.52 -16.69
N LEU A 316 4.40 -19.18 -16.68
CA LEU A 316 3.80 -18.35 -17.71
C LEU A 316 4.90 -17.79 -18.61
N GLU A 317 4.66 -17.82 -19.92
CA GLU A 317 5.56 -17.25 -20.93
C GLU A 317 4.88 -16.12 -21.69
N ALA A 318 5.69 -15.16 -22.13
CA ALA A 318 5.25 -14.09 -23.02
C ALA A 318 4.95 -14.66 -24.42
N GLU A 319 3.79 -14.36 -24.98
CA GLU A 319 3.41 -14.73 -26.36
C GLU A 319 3.89 -13.73 -27.40
N GLN A 320 4.28 -12.54 -26.95
CA GLN A 320 4.73 -11.43 -27.79
C GLN A 320 5.81 -10.59 -27.09
N ASP A 321 6.53 -9.80 -27.88
CA ASP A 321 7.39 -8.76 -27.35
C ASP A 321 6.55 -7.64 -26.74
N GLY A 322 6.98 -7.07 -25.61
CA GLY A 322 6.25 -5.96 -25.01
C GLY A 322 6.68 -5.62 -23.60
N LEU A 323 5.85 -4.84 -22.94
CA LEU A 323 5.98 -4.44 -21.55
C LEU A 323 5.17 -5.41 -20.67
N LEU A 324 5.83 -6.01 -19.71
CA LEU A 324 5.17 -6.83 -18.69
C LEU A 324 4.44 -5.91 -17.70
N VAL A 325 3.18 -6.18 -17.48
CA VAL A 325 2.33 -5.45 -16.52
C VAL A 325 1.78 -6.42 -15.50
N ILE A 326 2.00 -6.10 -14.23
CA ILE A 326 1.60 -6.92 -13.09
C ILE A 326 0.68 -6.13 -12.18
N ASP A 327 -0.47 -6.69 -11.80
CA ASP A 327 -1.27 -6.17 -10.70
C ASP A 327 -0.62 -6.60 -9.37
N ARG A 328 0.24 -5.73 -8.84
CA ARG A 328 1.08 -6.02 -7.67
C ARG A 328 0.24 -6.24 -6.41
N ASP A 329 -0.84 -5.49 -6.25
CA ASP A 329 -1.70 -5.57 -5.06
C ASP A 329 -2.45 -6.91 -5.03
N ARG A 330 -2.91 -7.39 -6.19
CA ARG A 330 -3.54 -8.71 -6.31
C ARG A 330 -2.53 -9.85 -6.20
N LEU A 331 -1.32 -9.67 -6.70
CA LEU A 331 -0.24 -10.64 -6.53
C LEU A 331 0.11 -10.83 -5.07
N GLU A 332 0.22 -9.72 -4.32
CA GLU A 332 0.45 -9.75 -2.86
C GLU A 332 -0.70 -10.45 -2.14
N ALA A 333 -1.95 -10.09 -2.45
CA ALA A 333 -3.12 -10.72 -1.87
C ALA A 333 -3.18 -12.23 -2.13
N PHE A 334 -2.84 -12.67 -3.34
CA PHE A 334 -2.75 -14.09 -3.69
C PHE A 334 -1.68 -14.80 -2.85
N ASN A 335 -0.50 -14.21 -2.71
CA ASN A 335 0.61 -14.79 -1.96
C ASN A 335 0.39 -14.78 -0.43
N LEU A 336 -0.58 -14.01 0.07
CA LEU A 336 -1.02 -14.05 1.47
C LEU A 336 -1.93 -15.25 1.77
N VAL A 337 -2.45 -15.94 0.75
CA VAL A 337 -3.17 -17.19 0.97
C VAL A 337 -2.16 -18.28 1.35
N PRO A 338 -2.34 -18.98 2.48
CA PRO A 338 -1.43 -20.07 2.86
C PRO A 338 -1.31 -21.13 1.78
N ASP A 339 -0.13 -21.74 1.69
CA ASP A 339 0.15 -22.89 0.85
C ASP A 339 0.09 -22.65 -0.67
N VAL A 340 -0.06 -21.42 -1.14
CA VAL A 340 0.03 -21.06 -2.55
C VAL A 340 1.14 -20.05 -2.80
N MET A 341 1.67 -20.00 -4.02
CA MET A 341 2.64 -19.00 -4.41
C MET A 341 2.58 -18.67 -5.90
N ALA A 342 2.81 -17.41 -6.22
CA ALA A 342 3.12 -16.93 -7.55
C ALA A 342 4.30 -15.95 -7.49
N ALA A 343 5.29 -16.18 -8.33
CA ALA A 343 6.43 -15.30 -8.49
C ALA A 343 6.47 -14.78 -9.93
N THR A 344 6.75 -13.48 -10.09
CA THR A 344 6.78 -12.84 -11.40
C THR A 344 8.13 -12.17 -11.66
N ARG A 345 8.43 -11.89 -12.92
CA ARG A 345 9.38 -10.83 -13.23
C ARG A 345 8.80 -9.50 -12.79
N ARG A 346 9.67 -8.50 -12.70
CA ARG A 346 9.29 -7.16 -12.29
C ARG A 346 8.26 -6.52 -13.23
N ASP A 347 7.26 -5.84 -12.64
CA ASP A 347 6.35 -4.95 -13.37
C ASP A 347 7.11 -3.88 -14.15
N GLY A 348 6.69 -3.59 -15.39
CA GLY A 348 7.37 -2.65 -16.27
C GLY A 348 8.63 -3.18 -16.97
N SER A 349 8.95 -4.49 -16.84
CA SER A 349 10.05 -5.09 -17.59
C SER A 349 9.71 -5.26 -19.05
N LEU A 350 10.67 -4.95 -19.94
CA LEU A 350 10.58 -5.33 -21.35
C LEU A 350 10.87 -6.83 -21.49
N VAL A 351 9.97 -7.54 -22.14
CA VAL A 351 10.06 -8.97 -22.35
C VAL A 351 9.99 -9.32 -23.83
N LYS A 352 10.59 -10.45 -24.18
CA LYS A 352 10.56 -11.02 -25.53
C LYS A 352 9.65 -12.24 -25.54
N ARG A 353 9.06 -12.52 -26.70
CA ARG A 353 8.30 -13.76 -26.94
C ARG A 353 9.08 -14.99 -26.47
N GLY A 354 8.41 -15.89 -25.76
CA GLY A 354 9.00 -17.10 -25.18
C GLY A 354 9.75 -16.89 -23.85
N MET A 355 9.90 -15.65 -23.37
CA MET A 355 10.49 -15.42 -22.04
C MET A 355 9.51 -15.82 -20.94
N ARG A 356 10.02 -16.52 -19.92
CA ARG A 356 9.25 -16.79 -18.70
C ARG A 356 9.02 -15.48 -17.94
N VAL A 357 7.75 -15.19 -17.65
CA VAL A 357 7.33 -13.96 -16.97
C VAL A 357 6.82 -14.20 -15.56
N ALA A 358 6.30 -15.39 -15.30
CA ALA A 358 5.80 -15.79 -13.98
C ALA A 358 5.89 -17.30 -13.78
N GLY A 359 5.67 -17.76 -12.57
CA GLY A 359 5.49 -19.16 -12.22
C GLY A 359 4.65 -19.28 -10.96
N THR A 360 3.81 -20.29 -10.89
CA THR A 360 2.90 -20.55 -9.76
C THR A 360 2.86 -22.01 -9.39
N ARG A 361 2.51 -22.30 -8.14
CA ARG A 361 2.27 -23.63 -7.62
C ARG A 361 1.46 -23.62 -6.33
N ALA A 362 0.87 -24.75 -5.95
CA ALA A 362 0.59 -25.08 -4.57
C ALA A 362 1.88 -25.62 -3.91
N ILE A 363 2.11 -25.30 -2.64
CA ILE A 363 3.30 -25.77 -1.92
C ILE A 363 3.13 -27.22 -1.45
N PRO A 364 1.99 -27.63 -0.83
CA PRO A 364 1.75 -29.01 -0.46
C PRO A 364 1.29 -29.85 -1.67
N LEU A 365 1.49 -31.17 -1.58
CA LEU A 365 1.01 -32.12 -2.59
C LEU A 365 -0.50 -32.03 -2.83
N HIS A 366 -1.27 -31.80 -1.76
CA HIS A 366 -2.71 -31.56 -1.82
C HIS A 366 -3.02 -30.26 -1.07
N LEU A 367 -3.69 -29.34 -1.74
CA LEU A 367 -4.15 -28.06 -1.21
C LEU A 367 -5.60 -28.20 -0.75
N ARG A 368 -5.97 -27.65 0.41
CA ARG A 368 -7.37 -27.60 0.85
C ARG A 368 -8.22 -26.88 -0.21
N ARG A 369 -9.35 -27.44 -0.56
CA ARG A 369 -10.27 -26.87 -1.57
C ARG A 369 -10.76 -25.48 -1.20
N GLU A 370 -10.90 -25.19 0.09
CA GLU A 370 -11.23 -23.86 0.60
C GLU A 370 -10.16 -22.83 0.22
N LEU A 371 -8.87 -23.13 0.53
CA LEU A 371 -7.75 -22.24 0.18
C LEU A 371 -7.59 -22.10 -1.32
N PHE A 372 -7.77 -23.19 -2.06
CA PHE A 372 -7.80 -23.17 -3.52
C PHE A 372 -8.87 -22.22 -4.06
N GLY A 373 -10.11 -22.32 -3.56
CA GLY A 373 -11.20 -21.44 -3.96
C GLY A 373 -10.95 -19.97 -3.56
N LYS A 374 -10.37 -19.75 -2.36
CA LYS A 374 -9.97 -18.41 -1.88
C LYS A 374 -8.93 -17.80 -2.83
N ALA A 375 -7.90 -18.54 -3.19
CA ALA A 375 -6.85 -18.11 -4.09
C ALA A 375 -7.39 -17.77 -5.50
N LEU A 376 -8.26 -18.61 -6.06
CA LEU A 376 -8.87 -18.36 -7.38
C LEU A 376 -9.74 -17.10 -7.38
N ARG A 377 -10.54 -16.86 -6.33
CA ARG A 377 -11.36 -15.62 -6.25
C ARG A 377 -10.51 -14.36 -6.30
N LEU A 378 -9.30 -14.38 -5.76
CA LEU A 378 -8.37 -13.23 -5.83
C LEU A 378 -7.79 -13.02 -7.24
N LEU A 379 -7.76 -14.08 -8.05
CA LEU A 379 -7.30 -14.03 -9.43
C LEU A 379 -8.43 -13.68 -10.41
N ASP A 380 -9.68 -13.82 -10.00
CA ASP A 380 -10.83 -13.49 -10.83
C ASP A 380 -10.96 -11.97 -10.98
N ALA A 381 -10.92 -11.53 -12.23
CA ALA A 381 -10.95 -10.12 -12.59
C ALA A 381 -12.29 -9.43 -12.26
N ASP A 382 -13.40 -10.19 -12.27
CA ASP A 382 -14.76 -9.65 -12.11
C ASP A 382 -15.13 -9.42 -10.65
N THR A 383 -14.49 -10.12 -9.72
CA THR A 383 -14.80 -10.05 -8.28
C THR A 383 -14.17 -8.86 -7.55
N MET A 384 -13.18 -8.18 -8.13
CA MET A 384 -12.35 -7.21 -7.41
C MET A 384 -12.62 -5.73 -7.73
N GLY A 385 -13.76 -5.34 -8.32
CA GLY A 385 -14.18 -3.92 -8.42
C GLY A 385 -13.12 -2.89 -8.88
N GLY A 386 -12.00 -3.36 -9.39
CA GLY A 386 -10.94 -2.52 -9.97
C GLY A 386 -11.25 -2.29 -11.45
N THR A 387 -10.75 -1.22 -12.02
CA THR A 387 -10.90 -0.86 -13.43
C THR A 387 -10.97 -2.08 -14.33
N MET A 388 -12.22 -2.51 -14.61
CA MET A 388 -12.61 -3.53 -15.59
C MET A 388 -11.66 -4.71 -15.77
N GLY A 389 -11.90 -5.84 -15.12
CA GLY A 389 -11.59 -7.18 -15.65
C GLY A 389 -10.15 -7.45 -16.13
N SER A 390 -9.13 -6.75 -15.60
CA SER A 390 -7.78 -6.93 -16.11
C SER A 390 -7.09 -8.12 -15.43
N PRO A 391 -6.59 -9.10 -16.19
CA PRO A 391 -5.83 -10.21 -15.65
C PRO A 391 -4.59 -9.74 -14.89
N LEU A 392 -4.13 -10.55 -13.91
CA LEU A 392 -3.03 -10.18 -13.02
C LEU A 392 -1.69 -10.01 -13.78
N VAL A 393 -1.41 -10.89 -14.75
CA VAL A 393 -0.18 -10.87 -15.55
C VAL A 393 -0.53 -10.67 -17.02
N ARG A 394 0.00 -9.66 -17.65
CA ARG A 394 -0.20 -9.39 -19.09
C ARG A 394 1.06 -8.81 -19.73
N VAL A 395 1.21 -9.01 -21.03
CA VAL A 395 2.24 -8.37 -21.84
C VAL A 395 1.58 -7.45 -22.85
N VAL A 396 1.86 -6.16 -22.73
CA VAL A 396 1.32 -5.11 -23.60
C VAL A 396 2.35 -4.77 -24.66
N PRO A 397 2.03 -4.89 -25.97
CA PRO A 397 2.97 -4.54 -27.01
C PRO A 397 3.26 -3.04 -26.99
N LEU A 398 4.50 -2.65 -27.30
CA LEU A 398 4.83 -1.26 -27.51
C LEU A 398 4.26 -0.82 -28.87
N LYS A 399 3.55 0.30 -28.88
CA LYS A 399 3.08 0.90 -30.13
C LYS A 399 4.20 1.70 -30.76
N PRO A 400 4.53 1.48 -32.03
CA PRO A 400 5.46 2.36 -32.74
C PRO A 400 4.95 3.79 -32.65
N ALA A 401 5.73 4.67 -32.02
CA ALA A 401 5.33 6.06 -31.77
C ALA A 401 6.17 7.01 -32.62
N LYS A 402 5.54 8.06 -33.14
CA LYS A 402 6.19 9.20 -33.79
C LYS A 402 6.56 10.22 -32.72
N ILE A 403 7.84 10.45 -32.53
CA ILE A 403 8.36 11.23 -31.42
C ILE A 403 8.94 12.55 -31.94
N GLY A 404 8.39 13.66 -31.45
CA GLY A 404 8.94 14.99 -31.60
C GLY A 404 9.91 15.31 -30.45
N ILE A 405 11.07 15.85 -30.75
CA ILE A 405 12.04 16.26 -29.74
C ILE A 405 12.12 17.77 -29.72
N LEU A 406 11.99 18.38 -28.55
CA LEU A 406 12.20 19.80 -28.31
C LEU A 406 13.34 19.96 -27.31
N VAL A 407 14.45 20.53 -27.79
CA VAL A 407 15.60 20.91 -26.95
C VAL A 407 15.46 22.38 -26.58
N THR A 408 15.34 22.66 -25.28
CA THR A 408 15.27 24.03 -24.75
C THR A 408 16.60 24.42 -24.11
N GLY A 409 16.93 25.69 -24.19
CA GLY A 409 18.15 26.29 -23.65
C GLY A 409 18.74 27.28 -24.62
N THR A 410 18.95 28.50 -24.15
CA THR A 410 19.44 29.62 -24.99
C THR A 410 20.83 29.34 -25.57
N GLU A 411 21.70 28.68 -24.81
CA GLU A 411 23.06 28.34 -25.20
C GLU A 411 23.10 27.34 -26.36
N VAL A 412 22.23 26.32 -26.32
CA VAL A 412 22.12 25.32 -27.37
C VAL A 412 21.46 25.93 -28.60
N PHE A 413 20.43 26.77 -28.42
CA PHE A 413 19.74 27.46 -29.52
C PHE A 413 20.65 28.39 -30.27
N GLN A 414 21.56 29.11 -29.60
CA GLN A 414 22.55 30.01 -30.20
C GLN A 414 23.78 29.28 -30.77
N GLY A 415 23.86 27.94 -30.56
CA GLY A 415 25.02 27.18 -31.04
C GLY A 415 26.30 27.37 -30.20
N LEU A 416 26.17 27.94 -29.00
CA LEU A 416 27.30 28.10 -28.05
C LEU A 416 27.74 26.77 -27.45
N ILE A 417 26.79 25.84 -27.30
CA ILE A 417 27.01 24.48 -26.79
C ILE A 417 26.40 23.50 -27.78
N GLU A 418 27.11 22.40 -28.04
CA GLU A 418 26.62 21.31 -28.88
C GLU A 418 25.49 20.55 -28.17
N ASP A 419 24.39 20.28 -28.89
CA ASP A 419 23.31 19.47 -28.40
C ASP A 419 23.73 18.00 -28.20
N LYS A 420 23.62 17.51 -26.99
CA LYS A 420 23.82 16.11 -26.63
C LYS A 420 22.53 15.40 -26.18
N PHE A 421 21.41 16.14 -26.03
CA PHE A 421 20.13 15.58 -25.61
C PHE A 421 19.42 14.81 -26.72
N ALA A 422 19.24 15.44 -27.90
CA ALA A 422 18.51 14.82 -28.98
C ALA A 422 19.14 13.49 -29.43
N PRO A 423 20.48 13.33 -29.52
CA PRO A 423 21.09 12.02 -29.80
C PRO A 423 20.77 10.95 -28.78
N VAL A 424 20.77 11.29 -27.48
CA VAL A 424 20.45 10.34 -26.38
C VAL A 424 18.99 9.90 -26.46
N ILE A 425 18.07 10.86 -26.60
CA ILE A 425 16.63 10.59 -26.69
C ILE A 425 16.32 9.77 -27.94
N THR A 426 16.90 10.16 -29.09
CA THR A 426 16.74 9.44 -30.36
C THR A 426 17.14 7.99 -30.25
N ARG A 427 18.31 7.69 -29.67
CA ARG A 427 18.78 6.31 -29.47
C ARG A 427 17.81 5.49 -28.60
N LYS A 428 17.33 6.08 -27.50
CA LYS A 428 16.37 5.41 -26.60
C LYS A 428 15.02 5.17 -27.30
N ALA A 429 14.52 6.14 -28.03
CA ALA A 429 13.28 6.05 -28.79
C ALA A 429 13.34 4.96 -29.88
N LEU A 430 14.41 4.96 -30.68
CA LEU A 430 14.62 3.96 -31.75
C LEU A 430 14.78 2.55 -31.17
N ALA A 431 15.45 2.39 -30.03
CA ALA A 431 15.62 1.10 -29.36
C ALA A 431 14.27 0.48 -28.92
N LEU A 432 13.24 1.30 -28.72
CA LEU A 432 11.88 0.88 -28.38
C LEU A 432 10.95 0.79 -29.61
N GLY A 433 11.46 0.97 -30.83
CA GLY A 433 10.67 0.90 -32.05
C GLY A 433 9.93 2.21 -32.40
N GLY A 434 10.27 3.32 -31.76
CA GLY A 434 9.77 4.64 -32.12
C GLY A 434 10.49 5.21 -33.36
N SER A 435 9.96 6.30 -33.92
CA SER A 435 10.57 7.09 -35.01
C SER A 435 10.58 8.57 -34.63
N ILE A 436 11.58 9.31 -35.11
CA ILE A 436 11.67 10.76 -34.84
C ILE A 436 11.01 11.51 -35.99
N THR A 437 9.99 12.32 -35.65
CA THR A 437 9.32 13.18 -36.64
C THR A 437 10.15 14.42 -36.94
N ARG A 438 10.55 15.13 -35.89
CA ARG A 438 11.34 16.36 -35.98
C ARG A 438 12.06 16.64 -34.67
N THR A 439 13.24 17.22 -34.76
CA THR A 439 13.93 17.84 -33.63
C THR A 439 13.91 19.34 -33.78
N LEU A 440 13.46 20.05 -32.77
CA LEU A 440 13.42 21.53 -32.75
C LEU A 440 14.21 22.05 -31.55
N PHE A 441 14.73 23.26 -31.70
CA PHE A 441 15.47 23.97 -30.68
C PHE A 441 14.75 25.27 -30.34
N ALA A 442 14.65 25.60 -29.07
CA ALA A 442 14.07 26.85 -28.61
C ALA A 442 14.93 27.49 -27.53
N PRO A 443 15.06 28.83 -27.50
CA PRO A 443 15.67 29.51 -26.37
C PRO A 443 14.74 29.44 -25.14
N ASP A 444 15.20 29.93 -24.01
CA ASP A 444 14.41 30.01 -22.78
C ASP A 444 13.34 31.12 -22.87
N ASN A 445 12.40 30.93 -23.77
CA ASN A 445 11.27 31.81 -24.05
C ASN A 445 9.98 31.01 -24.18
N ALA A 446 9.01 31.25 -23.28
CA ALA A 446 7.77 30.48 -23.22
C ALA A 446 6.93 30.52 -24.52
N GLY A 447 6.93 31.67 -25.25
CA GLY A 447 6.22 31.81 -26.51
C GLY A 447 6.84 30.94 -27.60
N GLN A 448 8.15 31.00 -27.77
CA GLN A 448 8.87 30.22 -28.77
C GLN A 448 8.81 28.71 -28.46
N ILE A 449 8.89 28.32 -27.21
CA ILE A 449 8.68 26.94 -26.78
C ILE A 449 7.27 26.48 -27.18
N SER A 450 6.25 27.31 -26.92
CA SER A 450 4.87 27.00 -27.29
C SER A 450 4.70 26.82 -28.80
N ASP A 451 5.34 27.68 -29.62
CA ASP A 451 5.30 27.61 -31.10
C ASP A 451 6.01 26.35 -31.62
N CYS A 452 7.14 25.98 -31.02
CA CYS A 452 7.84 24.74 -31.34
C CYS A 452 6.97 23.52 -31.02
N VAL A 453 6.30 23.50 -29.87
CA VAL A 453 5.36 22.42 -29.49
C VAL A 453 4.24 22.32 -30.52
N ARG A 454 3.60 23.44 -30.92
CA ARG A 454 2.56 23.44 -31.96
C ARG A 454 3.09 22.90 -33.28
N SER A 455 4.32 23.24 -33.65
CA SER A 455 4.98 22.74 -34.88
C SER A 455 5.18 21.22 -34.83
N LEU A 456 5.52 20.66 -33.65
CA LEU A 456 5.65 19.20 -33.45
C LEU A 456 4.30 18.50 -33.52
N LEU A 457 3.24 19.13 -32.99
CA LEU A 457 1.87 18.62 -33.10
C LEU A 457 1.41 18.55 -34.56
N VAL A 458 1.65 19.62 -35.32
CA VAL A 458 1.34 19.67 -36.78
C VAL A 458 2.17 18.65 -37.57
N ALA A 459 3.40 18.35 -37.13
CA ALA A 459 4.23 17.31 -37.73
C ALA A 459 3.74 15.89 -37.45
N GLY A 460 2.65 15.73 -36.69
CA GLY A 460 2.00 14.45 -36.39
C GLY A 460 2.75 13.62 -35.36
N SER A 461 3.35 14.25 -34.35
CA SER A 461 3.99 13.54 -33.25
C SER A 461 2.93 12.92 -32.31
N ASP A 462 3.13 11.66 -31.91
CA ASP A 462 2.32 10.96 -30.92
C ASP A 462 2.81 11.23 -29.49
N ILE A 463 4.14 11.46 -29.38
CA ILE A 463 4.84 11.79 -28.14
C ILE A 463 5.74 12.99 -28.41
N ILE A 464 5.74 13.98 -27.52
CA ILE A 464 6.70 15.06 -27.52
C ILE A 464 7.61 14.90 -26.31
N ILE A 465 8.92 14.83 -26.54
CA ILE A 465 9.93 14.80 -25.48
C ILE A 465 10.64 16.12 -25.45
N THR A 466 10.54 16.85 -24.34
CA THR A 466 11.27 18.10 -24.13
C THR A 466 12.37 17.94 -23.12
N THR A 467 13.44 18.73 -23.27
CA THR A 467 14.63 18.68 -22.41
C THR A 467 14.88 20.02 -21.77
N ALA A 468 15.57 20.03 -20.62
CA ALA A 468 15.99 21.21 -19.86
C ALA A 468 14.85 22.15 -19.40
N GLY A 469 15.17 23.22 -18.70
CA GLY A 469 14.25 24.27 -18.31
C GLY A 469 13.13 23.81 -17.35
N MET A 470 13.37 22.76 -16.52
CA MET A 470 12.38 22.21 -15.59
C MET A 470 12.84 22.30 -14.12
N SER A 471 13.90 23.06 -13.85
CA SER A 471 14.41 23.28 -12.49
C SER A 471 13.55 24.30 -11.74
N VAL A 472 14.01 24.71 -10.57
CA VAL A 472 13.43 25.80 -9.77
C VAL A 472 13.97 27.18 -10.16
N ASP A 473 14.85 27.23 -11.14
CA ASP A 473 15.44 28.47 -11.62
C ASP A 473 14.36 29.38 -12.21
N PRO A 474 14.34 30.69 -11.90
CA PRO A 474 13.41 31.66 -12.47
C PRO A 474 13.42 31.68 -14.04
N ASP A 475 14.55 31.35 -14.63
CA ASP A 475 14.73 31.33 -16.11
C ASP A 475 14.16 30.03 -16.74
N ASP A 476 13.80 29.04 -15.95
CA ASP A 476 13.21 27.79 -16.41
C ASP A 476 11.75 27.97 -16.86
N VAL A 477 11.57 28.38 -18.11
CA VAL A 477 10.27 28.73 -18.69
C VAL A 477 9.57 27.58 -19.43
N THR A 478 10.20 26.41 -19.54
CA THR A 478 9.68 25.28 -20.33
C THR A 478 8.26 24.88 -19.90
N ARG A 479 7.98 24.77 -18.60
CA ARG A 479 6.63 24.45 -18.12
C ARG A 479 5.58 25.48 -18.52
N ARG A 480 5.93 26.78 -18.51
CA ARG A 480 5.04 27.86 -18.96
C ARG A 480 4.79 27.78 -20.47
N GLY A 481 5.81 27.45 -21.25
CA GLY A 481 5.69 27.24 -22.69
C GLY A 481 4.79 26.06 -23.04
N LEU A 482 4.92 24.94 -22.32
CA LEU A 482 4.06 23.76 -22.49
C LEU A 482 2.60 24.10 -22.14
N ALA A 483 2.36 24.79 -21.02
CA ALA A 483 1.02 25.22 -20.62
C ALA A 483 0.42 26.18 -21.66
N GLY A 484 1.19 27.12 -22.22
CA GLY A 484 0.79 28.02 -23.32
C GLY A 484 0.45 27.28 -24.62
N ALA A 485 1.02 26.10 -24.85
CA ALA A 485 0.66 25.22 -25.96
C ALA A 485 -0.59 24.35 -25.68
N GLY A 486 -1.20 24.45 -24.50
CA GLY A 486 -2.40 23.71 -24.12
C GLY A 486 -2.12 22.40 -23.39
N ALA A 487 -0.96 22.25 -22.74
CA ALA A 487 -0.67 21.06 -21.93
C ALA A 487 -1.57 20.94 -20.72
N THR A 488 -2.12 19.75 -20.51
CA THR A 488 -2.99 19.37 -19.39
C THR A 488 -2.45 18.15 -18.66
N ASP A 489 -3.07 17.80 -17.51
CA ASP A 489 -2.75 16.62 -16.70
C ASP A 489 -1.27 16.53 -16.29
N LEU A 490 -0.71 17.68 -15.95
CA LEU A 490 0.72 17.79 -15.63
C LEU A 490 1.06 17.12 -14.30
N LEU A 491 1.87 16.07 -14.35
CA LEU A 491 2.54 15.44 -13.22
C LEU A 491 4.00 15.88 -13.23
N TYR A 492 4.43 16.57 -12.19
CA TYR A 492 5.81 17.01 -12.06
C TYR A 492 6.49 16.37 -10.85
N GLY A 493 7.73 15.93 -11.05
CA GLY A 493 8.55 15.25 -10.05
C GLY A 493 8.25 13.76 -9.92
N ALA A 494 9.32 12.98 -9.91
CA ALA A 494 9.31 11.54 -9.62
C ALA A 494 10.36 11.24 -8.54
N PRO A 495 10.10 10.36 -7.59
CA PRO A 495 11.05 10.03 -6.53
C PRO A 495 12.15 9.08 -7.04
N MET A 496 12.91 9.54 -8.04
CA MET A 496 13.97 8.77 -8.69
C MET A 496 15.24 9.62 -8.83
N LEU A 497 16.36 9.03 -8.52
CA LEU A 497 17.69 9.61 -8.66
C LEU A 497 18.59 8.65 -9.46
N PRO A 498 18.98 9.02 -10.69
CA PRO A 498 18.70 10.26 -11.40
C PRO A 498 17.31 10.31 -12.05
N GLY A 499 16.77 11.53 -12.22
CA GLY A 499 15.52 11.74 -12.95
C GLY A 499 14.40 12.41 -12.17
N THR A 500 14.68 13.04 -11.03
CA THR A 500 13.67 13.62 -10.10
C THR A 500 12.76 14.64 -10.77
N MET A 501 13.28 15.51 -11.64
CA MET A 501 12.52 16.59 -12.30
C MET A 501 11.81 16.12 -13.58
N LEU A 502 11.31 14.90 -13.59
CA LEU A 502 10.48 14.37 -14.68
C LEU A 502 9.17 15.16 -14.74
N LEU A 503 8.75 15.51 -15.95
CA LEU A 503 7.42 16.04 -16.23
C LEU A 503 6.68 15.07 -17.14
N LEU A 504 5.43 14.79 -16.81
CA LEU A 504 4.49 14.07 -17.67
C LEU A 504 3.25 14.92 -17.89
N GLY A 505 2.63 14.81 -19.06
CA GLY A 505 1.41 15.52 -19.40
C GLY A 505 0.89 15.11 -20.76
N ARG A 506 -0.08 15.89 -21.27
CA ARG A 506 -0.62 15.68 -22.62
C ARG A 506 -1.12 16.98 -23.24
N ILE A 507 -1.19 16.99 -24.57
CA ILE A 507 -1.95 17.99 -25.35
C ILE A 507 -2.92 17.20 -26.24
N GLY A 508 -4.22 17.22 -25.92
CA GLY A 508 -5.18 16.31 -26.55
C GLY A 508 -4.78 14.85 -26.38
N SER A 509 -4.55 14.13 -27.48
CA SER A 509 -4.07 12.74 -27.49
C SER A 509 -2.55 12.58 -27.42
N VAL A 510 -1.78 13.65 -27.65
CA VAL A 510 -0.32 13.62 -27.70
C VAL A 510 0.27 13.65 -26.29
N ARG A 511 1.14 12.70 -25.99
CA ARG A 511 1.80 12.59 -24.68
C ARG A 511 3.02 13.52 -24.60
N LEU A 512 3.21 14.15 -23.44
CA LEU A 512 4.37 15.00 -23.15
C LEU A 512 5.26 14.32 -22.10
N ILE A 513 6.56 14.33 -22.35
CA ILE A 513 7.58 13.88 -21.42
C ILE A 513 8.66 14.97 -21.33
N GLY A 514 8.81 15.57 -20.14
CA GLY A 514 9.91 16.46 -19.85
C GLY A 514 11.04 15.71 -19.18
N VAL A 515 12.22 15.75 -19.79
CA VAL A 515 13.41 14.99 -19.35
C VAL A 515 14.40 15.92 -18.67
N PRO A 516 14.78 15.66 -17.41
CA PRO A 516 15.75 16.50 -16.71
C PRO A 516 17.18 16.37 -17.28
N ALA A 517 18.00 17.40 -17.05
CA ALA A 517 19.37 17.51 -17.56
C ALA A 517 20.29 16.33 -17.20
N CYS A 518 20.00 15.62 -16.11
CA CYS A 518 20.78 14.44 -15.71
C CYS A 518 20.80 13.33 -16.77
N ALA A 519 19.88 13.33 -17.74
CA ALA A 519 19.88 12.38 -18.84
C ALA A 519 21.12 12.49 -19.75
N LEU A 520 21.88 13.57 -19.66
CA LEU A 520 23.19 13.73 -20.33
C LEU A 520 24.30 12.92 -19.69
N PHE A 521 24.23 12.74 -18.38
CA PHE A 521 25.32 12.18 -17.57
C PHE A 521 25.09 10.71 -17.19
N PHE A 522 23.84 10.29 -17.14
CA PHE A 522 23.46 8.94 -16.73
C PHE A 522 22.87 8.14 -17.88
N GLN A 523 23.36 6.91 -18.05
CA GLN A 523 22.83 6.01 -19.09
C GLN A 523 21.36 5.64 -18.86
N THR A 524 20.94 5.55 -17.60
CA THR A 524 19.58 5.22 -17.19
C THR A 524 19.03 6.29 -16.25
N THR A 525 17.82 6.74 -16.53
CA THR A 525 17.11 7.77 -15.77
C THR A 525 15.62 7.41 -15.68
N SER A 526 14.81 8.27 -15.09
CA SER A 526 13.35 8.14 -15.09
C SER A 526 12.73 7.97 -16.48
N LEU A 527 13.38 8.51 -17.55
CA LEU A 527 12.92 8.33 -18.92
C LEU A 527 12.89 6.85 -19.34
N ASP A 528 13.89 6.07 -18.95
CA ASP A 528 14.00 4.65 -19.32
C ASP A 528 12.91 3.79 -18.68
N ILE A 529 12.32 4.27 -17.57
CA ILE A 529 11.21 3.61 -16.87
C ILE A 529 9.86 4.05 -17.47
N VAL A 530 9.73 5.32 -17.82
CA VAL A 530 8.46 5.93 -18.21
C VAL A 530 8.17 5.78 -19.70
N LEU A 531 9.17 5.94 -20.57
CA LEU A 531 8.96 5.89 -22.03
C LEU A 531 8.34 4.56 -22.51
N PRO A 532 8.80 3.38 -22.04
CA PRO A 532 8.15 2.12 -22.42
C PRO A 532 6.68 2.04 -21.98
N ARG A 533 6.33 2.59 -20.79
CA ARG A 533 4.95 2.63 -20.30
C ARG A 533 4.07 3.53 -21.16
N VAL A 534 4.57 4.70 -21.54
CA VAL A 534 3.87 5.63 -22.45
C VAL A 534 3.67 5.00 -23.82
N MET A 535 4.69 4.35 -24.39
CA MET A 535 4.60 3.65 -25.68
C MET A 535 3.68 2.43 -25.63
N ALA A 536 3.53 1.79 -24.48
CA ALA A 536 2.53 0.74 -24.26
C ALA A 536 1.09 1.30 -24.13
N GLY A 537 0.93 2.62 -24.11
CA GLY A 537 -0.37 3.29 -23.96
C GLY A 537 -0.93 3.24 -22.54
N LEU A 538 -0.08 3.00 -21.54
CA LEU A 538 -0.51 2.98 -20.14
C LEU A 538 -0.66 4.40 -19.60
N GLU A 539 -1.71 4.62 -18.80
CA GLU A 539 -1.82 5.82 -17.99
C GLU A 539 -0.85 5.73 -16.82
N ILE A 540 -0.18 6.85 -16.52
CA ILE A 540 0.76 6.95 -15.40
C ILE A 540 0.16 7.94 -14.41
N THR A 541 -0.12 7.46 -13.21
CA THR A 541 -0.70 8.26 -12.12
C THR A 541 0.38 8.74 -11.14
N ARG A 542 0.01 9.64 -10.24
CA ARG A 542 0.89 10.04 -9.12
C ARG A 542 1.25 8.85 -8.24
N ASN A 543 0.33 7.91 -8.04
CA ASN A 543 0.60 6.68 -7.27
C ASN A 543 1.65 5.80 -7.96
N ASP A 544 1.58 5.66 -9.28
CA ASP A 544 2.57 4.87 -10.02
C ASP A 544 3.97 5.48 -9.88
N LEU A 545 4.07 6.81 -9.96
CA LEU A 545 5.35 7.50 -9.72
C LEU A 545 5.82 7.35 -8.27
N ALA A 546 4.92 7.49 -7.28
CA ALA A 546 5.28 7.39 -5.87
C ALA A 546 5.85 6.00 -5.52
N ARG A 547 5.30 4.94 -6.11
CA ARG A 547 5.78 3.56 -5.92
C ARG A 547 7.21 3.33 -6.47
N LEU A 548 7.70 4.18 -7.36
CA LEU A 548 9.07 4.10 -7.89
C LEU A 548 10.13 4.61 -6.90
N GLY A 549 9.72 5.25 -5.80
CA GLY A 549 10.63 5.77 -4.77
C GLY A 549 11.41 4.67 -4.04
N HIS A 550 10.77 3.54 -3.77
CA HIS A 550 11.47 2.37 -3.23
C HIS A 550 12.33 1.75 -4.35
N GLY A 551 13.65 1.68 -4.16
CA GLY A 551 14.61 1.32 -5.20
C GLY A 551 14.88 2.43 -6.23
N GLY A 552 14.30 3.63 -6.07
CA GLY A 552 14.44 4.75 -7.00
C GLY A 552 15.83 5.43 -7.00
N MET A 553 16.78 4.95 -6.23
CA MET A 553 18.15 5.47 -6.18
C MET A 553 19.10 4.58 -6.99
N CYS A 554 19.76 5.14 -8.00
CA CYS A 554 20.75 4.44 -8.80
C CYS A 554 22.00 4.11 -7.96
N MET A 555 22.58 2.94 -8.19
CA MET A 555 23.80 2.50 -7.48
C MET A 555 25.09 3.07 -8.08
N GLU A 556 25.03 3.89 -9.10
CA GLU A 556 26.18 4.54 -9.75
C GLU A 556 27.30 3.56 -10.15
N CYS A 557 26.92 2.42 -10.71
CA CYS A 557 27.86 1.37 -11.13
C CYS A 557 28.86 1.88 -12.17
N LYS A 558 30.12 1.43 -12.14
CA LYS A 558 31.14 1.76 -13.14
C LYS A 558 30.69 1.46 -14.58
N SER A 559 29.88 0.42 -14.76
CA SER A 559 29.19 0.09 -16.01
C SER A 559 27.72 -0.15 -15.71
N CYS A 560 26.83 0.54 -16.43
CA CYS A 560 25.40 0.41 -16.21
C CYS A 560 24.91 -0.99 -16.61
N THR A 561 24.27 -1.67 -15.65
CA THR A 561 23.71 -3.01 -15.85
C THR A 561 22.19 -3.02 -16.03
N PHE A 562 21.57 -1.84 -16.07
CA PHE A 562 20.11 -1.76 -16.30
C PHE A 562 19.69 -2.53 -17.56
N PRO A 563 18.60 -3.29 -17.52
CA PRO A 563 17.62 -3.44 -16.43
C PRO A 563 17.92 -4.58 -15.40
N LYS A 564 19.15 -5.10 -15.35
CA LYS A 564 19.56 -6.15 -14.40
C LYS A 564 20.16 -5.59 -13.10
N CYS A 565 19.60 -4.52 -12.59
CA CYS A 565 20.04 -3.83 -11.37
C CYS A 565 18.82 -3.48 -10.50
N PRO A 566 18.98 -3.11 -9.23
CA PRO A 566 17.87 -2.78 -8.34
C PRO A 566 17.22 -1.41 -8.63
N PHE A 567 17.76 -0.62 -9.56
CA PHE A 567 17.22 0.72 -9.84
C PHE A 567 15.75 0.67 -10.28
N SER A 568 14.90 1.39 -9.55
CA SER A 568 13.45 1.49 -9.67
C SER A 568 12.73 0.13 -9.54
N HIS A 569 13.23 -0.73 -8.65
CA HIS A 569 12.60 -2.00 -8.28
C HIS A 569 11.53 -1.86 -7.21
#